data_267fda45db5a726197273e53303cdbfe
#
_entry.id   267fda45db5a726197273e53303cdbfe
#
_cell.length_a   1.000
_cell.length_b   1.000
_cell.length_c   1.000
_cell.angle_alpha   90.00
_cell.angle_beta   90.00
_cell.angle_gamma   90.00
#
_symmetry.space_group_name_H-M   'P 1'
#
loop_
_entity.id
_entity.type
_entity.pdbx_description
1 polymer ?
#
loop_
_entity_poly.entity_id
_entity_poly.type
_entity_poly.pdbx_seq_one_letter_code
_entity_poly.pdbx_strand_id
1 'polypeptide(L)'
;MTRYLVTWKAVNARQPEKIEDRVKQDLKFMETIQDALKSGALKDYGIAPDGMKGYAIFEGTETAGAMMTQMYVPFYEFEETTMLTADQWVEVLKNL
;
A
#
# COMPACT_ATOMS: atom_id res chain seq x y z
N MET A 1 1.47 -16.20 6.44
CA MET A 1 1.05 -15.18 5.48
C MET A 1 2.26 -14.38 5.00
N THR A 2 2.21 -13.92 3.78
CA THR A 2 3.32 -13.16 3.18
C THR A 2 3.20 -11.69 3.54
N ARG A 3 4.34 -11.07 3.84
CA ARG A 3 4.42 -9.64 4.11
C ARG A 3 5.01 -8.93 2.90
N TYR A 4 4.39 -7.83 2.49
CA TYR A 4 4.80 -7.03 1.34
C TYR A 4 5.09 -5.60 1.77
N LEU A 5 6.18 -5.05 1.27
CA LEU A 5 6.38 -3.61 1.23
C LEU A 5 5.83 -3.11 -0.11
N VAL A 6 4.83 -2.28 -0.04
CA VAL A 6 4.22 -1.65 -1.23
C VAL A 6 4.63 -0.19 -1.22
N THR A 7 5.35 0.24 -2.23
CA THR A 7 5.59 1.67 -2.45
C THR A 7 4.69 2.15 -3.58
N TRP A 8 4.22 3.37 -3.47
CA TRP A 8 3.29 3.92 -4.44
C TRP A 8 3.59 5.38 -4.73
N LYS A 9 3.19 5.81 -5.92
CA LYS A 9 3.19 7.22 -6.30
C LYS A 9 1.97 7.54 -7.15
N ALA A 10 1.48 8.76 -7.03
CA ALA A 10 0.34 9.22 -7.81
C ALA A 10 0.74 9.42 -9.28
N VAL A 11 -0.17 9.06 -10.18
CA VAL A 11 -0.03 9.33 -11.62
C VAL A 11 -0.74 10.67 -11.87
N ASN A 12 0.03 11.74 -12.06
CA ASN A 12 -0.51 13.10 -12.20
C ASN A 12 -1.58 13.23 -13.27
N ALA A 13 -1.36 12.60 -14.43
CA ALA A 13 -2.31 12.65 -15.54
C ALA A 13 -3.66 11.97 -15.23
N ARG A 14 -3.73 11.19 -14.16
CA ARG A 14 -4.93 10.45 -13.75
C ARG A 14 -5.62 11.03 -12.52
N GLN A 15 -5.06 12.10 -11.95
CA GLN A 15 -5.68 12.78 -10.83
C GLN A 15 -6.72 13.77 -11.32
N PRO A 16 -7.81 14.00 -10.55
CA PRO A 16 -8.78 15.03 -10.88
C PRO A 16 -8.10 16.41 -10.96
N GLU A 17 -8.50 17.21 -11.96
CA GLU A 17 -7.95 18.56 -12.14
C GLU A 17 -8.37 19.51 -11.05
N LYS A 18 -9.62 19.38 -10.57
CA LYS A 18 -10.15 20.25 -9.51
C LYS A 18 -9.75 19.70 -8.15
N ILE A 19 -9.23 20.57 -7.30
CA ILE A 19 -8.81 20.22 -5.95
C ILE A 19 -9.97 19.62 -5.13
N GLU A 20 -11.17 20.12 -5.31
CA GLU A 20 -12.37 19.61 -4.62
C GLU A 20 -12.64 18.14 -4.93
N ASP A 21 -12.53 17.78 -6.21
CA ASP A 21 -12.75 16.40 -6.66
C ASP A 21 -11.63 15.47 -6.20
N ARG A 22 -10.40 15.98 -6.19
CA ARG A 22 -9.25 15.24 -5.69
C ARG A 22 -9.39 14.95 -4.20
N VAL A 23 -9.79 15.93 -3.40
CA VAL A 23 -10.01 15.75 -1.96
C VAL A 23 -11.08 14.69 -1.71
N LYS A 24 -12.18 14.71 -2.45
CA LYS A 24 -13.24 13.69 -2.34
C LYS A 24 -12.73 12.28 -2.66
N GLN A 25 -11.95 12.15 -3.74
CA GLN A 25 -11.35 10.89 -4.13
C GLN A 25 -10.42 10.37 -3.04
N ASP A 26 -9.53 11.22 -2.55
CA ASP A 26 -8.53 10.84 -1.55
C ASP A 26 -9.18 10.48 -0.21
N LEU A 27 -10.21 11.18 0.21
CA LEU A 27 -10.97 10.84 1.42
C LEU A 27 -11.59 9.45 1.31
N LYS A 28 -12.11 9.09 0.15
CA LYS A 28 -12.67 7.76 -0.11
C LYS A 28 -11.60 6.67 -0.03
N PHE A 29 -10.44 6.92 -0.64
CA PHE A 29 -9.31 5.99 -0.56
C PHE A 29 -8.82 5.82 0.87
N MET A 30 -8.78 6.91 1.65
CA MET A 30 -8.34 6.87 3.04
C MET A 30 -9.30 6.09 3.94
N GLU A 31 -10.60 6.10 3.68
CA GLU A 31 -11.55 5.24 4.40
C GLU A 31 -11.18 3.76 4.25
N THR A 32 -10.89 3.34 3.02
CA THR A 32 -10.47 1.95 2.74
C THR A 32 -9.15 1.62 3.43
N ILE A 33 -8.19 2.54 3.40
CA ILE A 33 -6.90 2.39 4.07
C ILE A 33 -7.08 2.28 5.60
N GLN A 34 -7.88 3.14 6.19
CA GLN A 34 -8.16 3.12 7.63
C GLN A 34 -8.85 1.82 8.06
N ASP A 35 -9.80 1.33 7.26
CA ASP A 35 -10.47 0.06 7.53
C ASP A 35 -9.48 -1.11 7.46
N ALA A 36 -8.58 -1.10 6.48
CA ALA A 36 -7.54 -2.12 6.36
C ALA A 36 -6.55 -2.10 7.53
N LEU A 37 -6.20 -0.92 8.05
CA LEU A 37 -5.36 -0.78 9.24
C LEU A 37 -6.08 -1.33 10.48
N LYS A 38 -7.37 -1.06 10.63
CA LYS A 38 -8.17 -1.56 11.75
C LYS A 38 -8.33 -3.08 11.71
N SER A 39 -8.51 -3.65 10.53
CA SER A 39 -8.67 -5.10 10.37
C SER A 39 -7.35 -5.86 10.49
N GLY A 40 -6.22 -5.16 10.41
CA GLY A 40 -4.89 -5.74 10.44
C GLY A 40 -4.39 -6.24 9.07
N ALA A 41 -5.14 -6.03 8.00
CA ALA A 41 -4.66 -6.32 6.64
C ALA A 41 -3.49 -5.44 6.26
N LEU A 42 -3.54 -4.15 6.60
CA LEU A 42 -2.39 -3.26 6.58
C LEU A 42 -1.77 -3.18 7.97
N LYS A 43 -0.45 -3.32 8.05
CA LYS A 43 0.31 -3.22 9.29
C LYS A 43 0.85 -1.81 9.52
N ASP A 44 1.10 -1.08 8.44
CA ASP A 44 1.59 0.29 8.49
C ASP A 44 1.26 0.99 7.17
N TYR A 45 1.21 2.29 7.21
CA TYR A 45 0.94 3.15 6.06
C TYR A 45 1.58 4.51 6.29
N GLY A 46 2.18 5.07 5.26
CA GLY A 46 2.75 6.41 5.31
C GLY A 46 2.59 7.12 3.98
N ILE A 47 2.45 8.43 4.06
CA ILE A 47 2.31 9.29 2.89
C ILE A 47 3.24 10.49 3.03
N ALA A 48 3.90 10.86 1.93
CA ALA A 48 4.75 12.06 1.92
C ALA A 48 3.89 13.32 2.06
N PRO A 49 4.45 14.42 2.61
CA PRO A 49 3.69 15.66 2.81
C PRO A 49 3.08 16.25 1.54
N ASP A 50 3.66 15.95 0.37
CA ASP A 50 3.09 16.40 -0.92
C ASP A 50 1.87 15.57 -1.35
N GLY A 51 1.58 14.47 -0.65
CA GLY A 51 0.46 13.58 -0.98
C GLY A 51 0.65 12.73 -2.23
N MET A 52 1.84 12.73 -2.83
CA MET A 52 2.06 12.16 -4.16
C MET A 52 2.72 10.78 -4.13
N LYS A 53 3.24 10.35 -3.01
CA LYS A 53 3.92 9.07 -2.85
C LYS A 53 3.85 8.59 -1.42
N GLY A 54 4.09 7.31 -1.21
CA GLY A 54 4.09 6.74 0.12
C GLY A 54 4.42 5.25 0.12
N TYR A 55 4.14 4.62 1.24
CA TYR A 55 4.36 3.20 1.41
C TYR A 55 3.20 2.58 2.19
N ALA A 56 3.11 1.25 2.10
CA ALA A 56 2.23 0.45 2.95
C ALA A 56 2.90 -0.89 3.24
N ILE A 57 2.65 -1.43 4.41
CA ILE A 57 3.04 -2.79 4.77
C ILE A 57 1.77 -3.62 4.80
N PHE A 58 1.67 -4.56 3.88
CA PHE A 58 0.53 -5.46 3.73
C PHE A 58 0.93 -6.87 4.16
N GLU A 59 0.02 -7.58 4.82
CA GLU A 59 0.22 -8.96 5.20
C GLU A 59 -0.99 -9.78 4.79
N GLY A 60 -0.77 -10.79 3.95
CA GLY A 60 -1.86 -11.60 3.42
C GLY A 60 -1.42 -12.48 2.28
N THR A 61 -2.40 -12.94 1.50
CA THR A 61 -2.14 -13.72 0.30
C THR A 61 -1.75 -12.81 -0.88
N GLU A 62 -1.08 -13.37 -1.87
CA GLU A 62 -0.71 -12.64 -3.08
C GLU A 62 -1.95 -12.12 -3.81
N THR A 63 -3.02 -12.91 -3.86
CA THR A 63 -4.29 -12.51 -4.48
C THR A 63 -4.90 -11.32 -3.77
N ALA A 64 -4.93 -11.32 -2.44
CA ALA A 64 -5.47 -10.21 -1.66
C ALA A 64 -4.65 -8.93 -1.86
N GLY A 65 -3.32 -9.05 -1.92
CA GLY A 65 -2.43 -7.93 -2.22
C GLY A 65 -2.70 -7.32 -3.59
N ALA A 66 -2.83 -8.18 -4.60
CA ALA A 66 -3.15 -7.74 -5.97
C ALA A 66 -4.51 -7.04 -6.03
N MET A 67 -5.52 -7.57 -5.37
CA MET A 67 -6.84 -6.95 -5.31
C MET A 67 -6.79 -5.56 -4.67
N MET A 68 -6.00 -5.42 -3.60
CA MET A 68 -5.84 -4.14 -2.92
C MET A 68 -5.23 -3.06 -3.83
N THR A 69 -4.16 -3.38 -4.55
CA THR A 69 -3.52 -2.41 -5.45
C THR A 69 -4.39 -2.10 -6.66
N GLN A 70 -5.09 -3.09 -7.21
CA GLN A 70 -5.94 -2.90 -8.40
C GLN A 70 -7.08 -1.91 -8.14
N MET A 71 -7.52 -1.74 -6.91
CA MET A 71 -8.53 -0.74 -6.55
C MET A 71 -8.08 0.70 -6.86
N TYR A 72 -6.78 0.94 -6.91
CA TYR A 72 -6.20 2.28 -7.07
C TYR A 72 -5.56 2.52 -8.44
N VAL A 73 -5.41 1.49 -9.26
CA VAL A 73 -4.97 1.63 -10.65
C VAL A 73 -6.16 2.18 -11.47
N PRO A 74 -5.99 3.16 -12.37
CA PRO A 74 -4.74 3.76 -12.83
C PRO A 74 -4.30 5.05 -12.10
N PHE A 75 -4.88 5.37 -10.96
CA PHE A 75 -4.62 6.63 -10.24
C PHE A 75 -3.23 6.66 -9.59
N TYR A 76 -2.70 5.46 -9.27
CA TYR A 76 -1.41 5.29 -8.60
C TYR A 76 -0.61 4.18 -9.27
N GLU A 77 0.72 4.31 -9.21
CA GLU A 77 1.67 3.27 -9.60
C GLU A 77 2.20 2.60 -8.34
N PHE A 78 2.41 1.29 -8.42
CA PHE A 78 2.83 0.47 -7.29
C PHE A 78 4.06 -0.36 -7.59
N GLU A 79 4.95 -0.50 -6.59
CA GLU A 79 5.98 -1.52 -6.56
C GLU A 79 5.76 -2.37 -5.31
N GLU A 80 5.74 -3.68 -5.47
CA GLU A 80 5.58 -4.62 -4.39
C GLU A 80 6.84 -5.45 -4.22
N THR A 81 7.33 -5.52 -2.97
CA THR A 81 8.49 -6.33 -2.62
C THR A 81 8.12 -7.24 -1.47
N THR A 82 8.30 -8.54 -1.66
CA THR A 82 8.10 -9.52 -0.57
C THR A 82 9.17 -9.31 0.49
N MET A 83 8.74 -9.26 1.76
CA MET A 83 9.61 -9.01 2.89
C MET A 83 9.60 -10.20 3.85
N LEU A 84 10.75 -10.51 4.40
CA LEU A 84 10.86 -11.45 5.50
C LEU A 84 10.84 -10.69 6.83
N THR A 85 10.24 -11.29 7.83
CA THR A 85 10.35 -10.79 9.20
C THR A 85 11.75 -11.06 9.74
N ALA A 86 12.11 -10.43 10.86
CA ALA A 86 13.39 -10.69 11.52
C ALA A 86 13.53 -12.18 11.89
N ASP A 87 12.46 -12.79 12.39
CA ASP A 87 12.48 -14.21 12.77
C ASP A 87 12.67 -15.12 11.56
N GLN A 88 12.03 -14.81 10.44
CA GLN A 88 12.22 -15.54 9.19
C GLN A 88 13.66 -15.43 8.70
N TRP A 89 14.27 -14.26 8.81
CA TRP A 89 15.65 -14.05 8.40
C TRP A 89 16.63 -14.81 9.30
N VAL A 90 16.38 -14.82 10.60
CA VAL A 90 17.16 -15.65 11.54
C VAL A 90 17.11 -17.12 11.12
N GLU A 91 15.94 -17.62 10.72
CA GLU A 91 15.77 -18.99 10.25
C GLU A 91 16.62 -19.27 9.00
N VAL A 92 16.65 -18.33 8.05
CA VAL A 92 17.55 -18.43 6.89
C VAL A 92 19.01 -18.55 7.33
N LEU A 93 19.45 -17.68 8.23
CA LEU A 93 20.83 -17.67 8.71
C LEU A 93 21.22 -18.96 9.42
N LYS A 94 20.32 -19.55 10.20
CA LYS A 94 20.57 -20.82 10.89
C LYS A 94 20.76 -21.99 9.93
N ASN A 95 20.26 -21.90 8.71
CA ASN A 95 20.34 -22.95 7.71
C ASN A 95 21.46 -22.75 6.67
N LEU A 96 22.31 -21.76 6.89
CA LEU A 96 23.45 -21.49 5.99
C LEU A 96 24.76 -22.17 6.44
#